data_8e0d245f03056b99f31ae1b6a704f53a
#
_entry.id   8e0d245f03056b99f31ae1b6a704f53a
#
_cell.length_a   1.000
_cell.length_b   1.000
_cell.length_c   1.000
_cell.angle_alpha   90.00
_cell.angle_beta   90.00
_cell.angle_gamma   90.00
#
_symmetry.space_group_name_H-M   'P 1'
#
loop_
_entity.id
_entity.type
_entity.pdbx_description
1 polymer ?
#
loop_
_entity_poly.entity_id
_entity_poly.type
_entity_poly.pdbx_seq_one_letter_code
_entity_poly.pdbx_strand_id
1 'polypeptide(L)'
;VGLVSEPERARARARSERVAALTRLLETQRLDGDPQRTLAVHLRRPEVTLAALVARVPALRPFADEPDVLTTAEADVKYAGYVERQRAAVERMARDEATLIPPDLDLAALSGLRREARENLVALRPATLGAAGRIAGVNPPDLALLAVHIERHRRERAAR
;
A
#
# COMPACT_ATOMS: atom_id res chain seq x y z
N VAL A 1 27.25 27.01 -17.63
CA VAL A 1 26.32 27.74 -18.50
C VAL A 1 24.93 27.56 -17.92
N GLY A 2 24.44 28.62 -17.22
CA GLY A 2 23.12 28.61 -16.61
C GLY A 2 22.05 28.84 -17.68
N LEU A 3 21.29 27.79 -18.00
CA LEU A 3 20.18 27.81 -18.97
C LEU A 3 18.92 28.51 -18.45
N VAL A 4 18.89 28.95 -17.18
CA VAL A 4 17.71 29.56 -16.54
C VAL A 4 18.10 30.90 -15.96
N SER A 5 17.35 31.95 -16.26
CA SER A 5 17.55 33.32 -15.76
C SER A 5 17.25 33.40 -14.26
N GLU A 6 17.85 34.39 -13.56
CA GLU A 6 17.62 34.60 -12.12
C GLU A 6 16.13 34.82 -11.76
N PRO A 7 15.34 35.61 -12.52
CA PRO A 7 13.90 35.74 -12.26
C PRO A 7 13.11 34.44 -12.44
N GLU A 8 13.52 33.57 -13.36
CA GLU A 8 12.89 32.24 -13.52
C GLU A 8 13.19 31.31 -12.35
N ARG A 9 14.42 31.35 -11.84
CA ARG A 9 14.81 30.62 -10.62
C ARG A 9 14.03 31.10 -9.39
N ALA A 10 13.87 32.41 -9.24
CA ALA A 10 13.10 33.00 -8.17
C ALA A 10 11.61 32.54 -8.22
N ARG A 11 11.00 32.56 -9.40
CA ARG A 11 9.62 32.07 -9.61
C ARG A 11 9.50 30.57 -9.31
N ALA A 12 10.45 29.75 -9.74
CA ALA A 12 10.47 28.31 -9.48
C ALA A 12 10.60 28.01 -7.98
N ARG A 13 11.44 28.75 -7.26
CA ARG A 13 11.58 28.65 -5.79
C ARG A 13 10.29 29.02 -5.08
N ALA A 14 9.72 30.19 -5.41
CA ALA A 14 8.47 30.63 -4.82
C ALA A 14 7.33 29.61 -5.03
N ARG A 15 7.21 29.05 -6.24
CA ARG A 15 6.25 28.00 -6.53
C ARG A 15 6.52 26.73 -5.69
N SER A 16 7.76 26.29 -5.57
CA SER A 16 8.13 25.13 -4.77
C SER A 16 7.79 25.32 -3.28
N GLU A 17 8.03 26.53 -2.75
CA GLU A 17 7.66 26.89 -1.38
C GLU A 17 6.13 26.85 -1.18
N ARG A 18 5.35 27.35 -2.16
CA ARG A 18 3.88 27.29 -2.13
C ARG A 18 3.37 25.86 -2.16
N VAL A 19 3.92 25.00 -3.03
CA VAL A 19 3.57 23.56 -3.07
C VAL A 19 3.89 22.88 -1.73
N ALA A 20 5.08 23.13 -1.17
CA ALA A 20 5.48 22.58 0.13
C ALA A 20 4.58 23.07 1.29
N ALA A 21 4.15 24.34 1.26
CA ALA A 21 3.22 24.88 2.25
C ALA A 21 1.84 24.22 2.16
N LEU A 22 1.34 24.05 0.95
CA LEU A 22 0.05 23.36 0.71
C LEU A 22 0.11 21.89 1.13
N THR A 23 1.17 21.17 0.78
CA THR A 23 1.37 19.77 1.17
C THR A 23 1.39 19.62 2.70
N ARG A 24 2.09 20.49 3.42
CA ARG A 24 2.08 20.50 4.90
C ARG A 24 0.67 20.74 5.47
N LEU A 25 -0.11 21.63 4.88
CA LEU A 25 -1.51 21.84 5.29
C LEU A 25 -2.34 20.59 5.06
N LEU A 26 -2.19 19.92 3.92
CA LEU A 26 -2.90 18.67 3.62
C LEU A 26 -2.56 17.54 4.59
N GLU A 27 -1.32 17.47 5.07
CA GLU A 27 -0.85 16.48 6.04
C GLU A 27 -1.30 16.75 7.47
N THR A 28 -1.53 17.99 7.82
CA THR A 28 -1.87 18.42 9.20
C THR A 28 -3.35 18.69 9.40
N GLN A 29 -4.02 19.27 8.41
CA GLN A 29 -5.43 19.62 8.49
C GLN A 29 -6.33 18.40 8.29
N ARG A 30 -7.51 18.47 8.89
CA ARG A 30 -8.54 17.41 8.85
C ARG A 30 -9.84 17.95 8.31
N LEU A 31 -10.66 17.07 7.75
CA LEU A 31 -11.96 17.44 7.22
C LEU A 31 -12.99 17.48 8.37
N ASP A 32 -13.86 18.51 8.36
CA ASP A 32 -15.00 18.54 9.26
C ASP A 32 -15.87 17.30 9.02
N GLY A 33 -16.14 16.56 10.11
CA GLY A 33 -16.86 15.29 10.05
C GLY A 33 -15.97 14.03 9.96
N ASP A 34 -14.65 14.16 9.74
CA ASP A 34 -13.69 13.05 9.84
C ASP A 34 -12.39 13.49 10.55
N PRO A 35 -12.40 13.65 11.90
CA PRO A 35 -11.26 14.14 12.65
C PRO A 35 -10.11 13.12 12.75
N GLN A 36 -10.31 11.89 12.29
CA GLN A 36 -9.29 10.85 12.36
C GLN A 36 -8.35 10.85 11.16
N ARG A 37 -8.76 11.45 10.04
CA ARG A 37 -7.98 11.43 8.80
C ARG A 37 -7.60 12.84 8.36
N THR A 38 -6.35 12.97 7.90
CA THR A 38 -5.88 14.21 7.32
C THR A 38 -6.42 14.42 5.90
N LEU A 39 -6.39 15.66 5.40
CA LEU A 39 -6.80 15.97 4.03
C LEU A 39 -5.97 15.21 3.00
N ALA A 40 -4.68 14.97 3.27
CA ALA A 40 -3.82 14.14 2.42
C ALA A 40 -4.36 12.70 2.28
N VAL A 41 -4.85 12.10 3.36
CA VAL A 41 -5.46 10.75 3.32
C VAL A 41 -6.74 10.74 2.48
N HIS A 42 -7.56 11.79 2.57
CA HIS A 42 -8.74 11.93 1.72
C HIS A 42 -8.37 12.11 0.25
N LEU A 43 -7.35 12.94 -0.04
CA LEU A 43 -6.89 13.25 -1.40
C LEU A 43 -6.26 12.03 -2.11
N ARG A 44 -5.71 11.06 -1.37
CA ARG A 44 -5.18 9.79 -1.94
C ARG A 44 -6.25 8.91 -2.59
N ARG A 45 -7.54 9.20 -2.39
CA ARG A 45 -8.63 8.52 -3.08
C ARG A 45 -8.75 9.02 -4.50
N PRO A 46 -8.89 8.15 -5.52
CA PRO A 46 -8.94 8.56 -6.94
C PRO A 46 -10.03 9.59 -7.23
N GLU A 47 -11.19 9.43 -6.61
CA GLU A 47 -12.37 10.28 -6.82
C GLU A 47 -12.30 11.65 -6.15
N VAL A 48 -11.37 11.88 -5.23
CA VAL A 48 -11.22 13.15 -4.53
C VAL A 48 -10.21 14.02 -5.26
N THR A 49 -10.60 15.26 -5.56
CA THR A 49 -9.71 16.26 -6.16
C THR A 49 -9.36 17.36 -5.16
N LEU A 50 -8.18 17.96 -5.34
CA LEU A 50 -7.77 19.07 -4.47
C LEU A 50 -8.68 20.30 -4.66
N ALA A 51 -9.17 20.55 -5.86
CA ALA A 51 -10.16 21.61 -6.12
C ALA A 51 -11.44 21.42 -5.30
N ALA A 52 -11.94 20.18 -5.17
CA ALA A 52 -13.11 19.89 -4.34
C ALA A 52 -12.82 20.11 -2.84
N LEU A 53 -11.59 19.86 -2.37
CA LEU A 53 -11.19 20.14 -0.99
C LEU A 53 -11.07 21.65 -0.73
N VAL A 54 -10.51 22.42 -1.67
CA VAL A 54 -10.41 23.90 -1.57
C VAL A 54 -11.78 24.54 -1.40
N ALA A 55 -12.80 24.04 -2.11
CA ALA A 55 -14.17 24.55 -1.99
C ALA A 55 -14.78 24.32 -0.59
N ARG A 56 -14.35 23.30 0.13
CA ARG A 56 -14.92 22.86 1.41
C ARG A 56 -14.11 23.26 2.63
N VAL A 57 -12.79 23.44 2.48
CA VAL A 57 -11.86 23.68 3.60
C VAL A 57 -11.34 25.10 3.56
N PRO A 58 -11.78 25.99 4.48
CA PRO A 58 -11.38 27.41 4.50
C PRO A 58 -9.86 27.63 4.52
N ALA A 59 -9.10 26.77 5.20
CA ALA A 59 -7.64 26.86 5.29
C ALA A 59 -6.92 26.69 3.93
N LEU A 60 -7.57 26.09 2.92
CA LEU A 60 -7.01 25.90 1.58
C LEU A 60 -7.35 27.05 0.61
N ARG A 61 -8.29 27.94 0.96
CA ARG A 61 -8.70 29.08 0.11
C ARG A 61 -7.54 29.96 -0.38
N PRO A 62 -6.46 30.21 0.40
CA PRO A 62 -5.31 31.01 -0.08
C PRO A 62 -4.59 30.43 -1.31
N PHE A 63 -4.91 29.20 -1.70
CA PHE A 63 -4.35 28.52 -2.87
C PHE A 63 -5.35 28.39 -4.04
N ALA A 64 -6.58 28.89 -3.89
CA ALA A 64 -7.65 28.72 -4.87
C ALA A 64 -7.30 29.24 -6.28
N ASP A 65 -6.56 30.33 -6.35
CA ASP A 65 -6.18 31.01 -7.60
C ASP A 65 -4.81 30.56 -8.13
N GLU A 66 -4.26 29.45 -7.61
CA GLU A 66 -2.94 28.89 -7.98
C GLU A 66 -3.07 27.49 -8.60
N PRO A 67 -3.65 27.33 -9.80
CA PRO A 67 -3.95 26.03 -10.39
C PRO A 67 -2.72 25.14 -10.58
N ASP A 68 -1.56 25.72 -10.88
CA ASP A 68 -0.30 24.98 -11.03
C ASP A 68 0.21 24.41 -9.70
N VAL A 69 0.01 25.14 -8.60
CA VAL A 69 0.36 24.71 -7.25
C VAL A 69 -0.57 23.58 -6.82
N LEU A 70 -1.88 23.76 -7.07
CA LEU A 70 -2.88 22.72 -6.75
C LEU A 70 -2.61 21.43 -7.52
N THR A 71 -2.38 21.51 -8.83
CA THR A 71 -2.11 20.34 -9.68
C THR A 71 -0.86 19.60 -9.23
N THR A 72 0.21 20.33 -8.91
CA THR A 72 1.48 19.73 -8.46
C THR A 72 1.31 19.07 -7.10
N ALA A 73 0.71 19.75 -6.12
CA ALA A 73 0.49 19.18 -4.79
C ALA A 73 -0.45 17.96 -4.80
N GLU A 74 -1.49 17.99 -5.64
CA GLU A 74 -2.39 16.83 -5.81
C GLU A 74 -1.63 15.63 -6.39
N ALA A 75 -0.82 15.85 -7.44
CA ALA A 75 -0.02 14.79 -8.06
C ALA A 75 0.97 14.19 -7.06
N ASP A 76 1.70 15.02 -6.30
CA ASP A 76 2.68 14.57 -5.31
C ASP A 76 2.03 13.72 -4.21
N VAL A 77 0.91 14.15 -3.64
CA VAL A 77 0.17 13.41 -2.60
C VAL A 77 -0.38 12.09 -3.12
N LYS A 78 -0.95 12.07 -4.32
CA LYS A 78 -1.47 10.84 -4.95
C LYS A 78 -0.36 9.87 -5.32
N TYR A 79 0.77 10.37 -5.84
CA TYR A 79 1.93 9.56 -6.20
C TYR A 79 2.57 8.93 -4.95
N ALA A 80 2.77 9.71 -3.88
CA ALA A 80 3.28 9.17 -2.62
C ALA A 80 2.38 8.05 -2.07
N GLY A 81 1.05 8.24 -2.11
CA GLY A 81 0.10 7.20 -1.72
C GLY A 81 0.13 5.95 -2.60
N TYR A 82 0.43 6.09 -3.89
CA TYR A 82 0.63 4.96 -4.79
C TYR A 82 1.89 4.18 -4.42
N VAL A 83 3.02 4.87 -4.23
CA VAL A 83 4.31 4.25 -3.84
C VAL A 83 4.19 3.50 -2.51
N GLU A 84 3.52 4.07 -1.51
CA GLU A 84 3.26 3.39 -0.23
C GLU A 84 2.47 2.08 -0.40
N ARG A 85 1.42 2.11 -1.23
CA ARG A 85 0.64 0.89 -1.52
C ARG A 85 1.46 -0.17 -2.23
N GLN A 86 2.32 0.22 -3.18
CA GLN A 86 3.22 -0.70 -3.88
C GLN A 86 4.23 -1.32 -2.92
N ARG A 87 4.86 -0.52 -2.06
CA ARG A 87 5.78 -1.03 -1.01
C ARG A 87 5.08 -2.02 -0.09
N ALA A 88 3.91 -1.66 0.43
CA ALA A 88 3.14 -2.55 1.30
C ALA A 88 2.71 -3.85 0.60
N ALA A 89 2.46 -3.82 -0.70
CA ALA A 89 2.17 -5.02 -1.49
C ALA A 89 3.41 -5.92 -1.63
N VAL A 90 4.57 -5.34 -1.97
CA VAL A 90 5.84 -6.07 -2.06
C VAL A 90 6.23 -6.68 -0.72
N GLU A 91 6.12 -5.93 0.37
CA GLU A 91 6.42 -6.44 1.72
C GLU A 91 5.46 -7.57 2.15
N ARG A 92 4.18 -7.49 1.76
CA ARG A 92 3.24 -8.61 1.99
C ARG A 92 3.66 -9.84 1.21
N MET A 93 3.96 -9.71 -0.08
CA MET A 93 4.43 -10.83 -0.89
C MET A 93 5.69 -11.47 -0.30
N ALA A 94 6.67 -10.66 0.12
CA ALA A 94 7.88 -11.16 0.75
C ALA A 94 7.60 -11.88 2.08
N ARG A 95 6.67 -11.38 2.89
CA ARG A 95 6.25 -12.05 4.13
C ARG A 95 5.54 -13.37 3.85
N ASP A 96 4.65 -13.38 2.87
CA ASP A 96 3.93 -14.59 2.47
C ASP A 96 4.89 -15.65 1.95
N GLU A 97 5.87 -15.26 1.11
CA GLU A 97 6.93 -16.17 0.66
C GLU A 97 7.78 -16.73 1.80
N ALA A 98 8.11 -15.92 2.80
CA ALA A 98 8.91 -16.32 3.97
C ALA A 98 8.10 -17.05 5.04
N THR A 99 6.77 -17.15 4.90
CA THR A 99 5.91 -17.80 5.88
C THR A 99 6.30 -19.28 6.03
N LEU A 100 6.77 -19.64 7.22
CA LEU A 100 7.17 -21.01 7.54
C LEU A 100 5.95 -21.93 7.63
N ILE A 101 6.05 -23.08 7.01
CA ILE A 101 5.09 -24.19 7.17
C ILE A 101 5.53 -24.97 8.41
N PRO A 102 4.68 -25.07 9.46
CA PRO A 102 5.03 -25.81 10.66
C PRO A 102 5.36 -27.27 10.31
N PRO A 103 6.48 -27.83 10.83
CA PRO A 103 6.88 -29.20 10.50
C PRO A 103 5.89 -30.24 11.02
N ASP A 104 5.12 -29.89 12.04
CA ASP A 104 4.07 -30.71 12.65
C ASP A 104 2.68 -30.51 12.01
N LEU A 105 2.56 -29.68 10.98
CA LEU A 105 1.33 -29.55 10.20
C LEU A 105 1.12 -30.80 9.34
N ASP A 106 0.02 -31.49 9.55
CA ASP A 106 -0.34 -32.65 8.72
C ASP A 106 -0.85 -32.21 7.35
N LEU A 107 0.06 -32.15 6.37
CA LEU A 107 -0.24 -31.75 4.99
C LEU A 107 -1.19 -32.74 4.30
N ALA A 108 -1.25 -33.99 4.73
CA ALA A 108 -2.13 -35.01 4.14
C ALA A 108 -3.60 -34.77 4.55
N ALA A 109 -3.82 -34.27 5.76
CA ALA A 109 -5.15 -34.04 6.31
C ALA A 109 -5.77 -32.70 5.87
N LEU A 110 -5.05 -31.85 5.12
CA LEU A 110 -5.57 -30.52 4.73
C LEU A 110 -6.74 -30.66 3.75
N SER A 111 -7.90 -30.12 4.16
CA SER A 111 -9.11 -30.10 3.33
C SER A 111 -9.07 -28.96 2.29
N GLY A 112 -9.76 -29.15 1.18
CA GLY A 112 -9.92 -28.13 0.14
C GLY A 112 -8.77 -28.06 -0.86
N LEU A 113 -7.60 -28.63 -0.58
CA LEU A 113 -6.50 -28.72 -1.55
C LEU A 113 -6.85 -29.72 -2.66
N ARG A 114 -6.43 -29.39 -3.89
CA ARG A 114 -6.50 -30.35 -5.00
C ARG A 114 -5.61 -31.55 -4.70
N ARG A 115 -6.01 -32.71 -5.20
CA ARG A 115 -5.33 -33.98 -4.95
C ARG A 115 -3.83 -33.91 -5.32
N GLU A 116 -3.54 -33.45 -6.54
CA GLU A 116 -2.16 -33.28 -7.03
C GLU A 116 -1.32 -32.37 -6.15
N ALA A 117 -1.86 -31.18 -5.79
CA ALA A 117 -1.17 -30.23 -4.92
C ALA A 117 -0.85 -30.84 -3.55
N ARG A 118 -1.81 -31.58 -2.96
CA ARG A 118 -1.63 -32.27 -1.68
C ARG A 118 -0.56 -33.35 -1.76
N GLU A 119 -0.60 -34.20 -2.78
CA GLU A 119 0.39 -35.27 -2.99
C GLU A 119 1.80 -34.67 -3.13
N ASN A 120 1.96 -33.60 -3.90
CA ASN A 120 3.26 -32.92 -4.08
C ASN A 120 3.75 -32.22 -2.80
N LEU A 121 2.87 -31.56 -2.05
CA LEU A 121 3.21 -30.93 -0.76
C LEU A 121 3.66 -31.99 0.28
N VAL A 122 2.97 -33.13 0.34
CA VAL A 122 3.33 -34.24 1.24
C VAL A 122 4.69 -34.85 0.87
N ALA A 123 4.92 -35.04 -0.44
CA ALA A 123 6.15 -35.66 -0.94
C ALA A 123 7.38 -34.76 -0.75
N LEU A 124 7.25 -33.45 -1.03
CA LEU A 124 8.38 -32.51 -1.07
C LEU A 124 8.57 -31.74 0.25
N ARG A 125 7.58 -31.72 1.13
CA ARG A 125 7.61 -31.04 2.44
C ARG A 125 8.31 -29.68 2.42
N PRO A 126 7.81 -28.69 1.67
CA PRO A 126 8.43 -27.38 1.59
C PRO A 126 8.45 -26.68 2.95
N ALA A 127 9.55 -26.00 3.24
CA ALA A 127 9.71 -25.30 4.52
C ALA A 127 8.94 -23.97 4.60
N THR A 128 8.61 -23.35 3.44
CA THR A 128 7.92 -22.06 3.37
C THR A 128 6.82 -22.08 2.31
N LEU A 129 5.88 -21.12 2.42
CA LEU A 129 4.86 -20.89 1.39
C LEU A 129 5.47 -20.56 0.03
N GLY A 130 6.53 -19.76 -0.02
CA GLY A 130 7.25 -19.48 -1.26
C GLY A 130 7.89 -20.72 -1.88
N ALA A 131 8.44 -21.64 -1.05
CA ALA A 131 8.94 -22.91 -1.53
C ALA A 131 7.80 -23.80 -2.07
N ALA A 132 6.64 -23.81 -1.39
CA ALA A 132 5.45 -24.50 -1.86
C ALA A 132 4.95 -24.00 -3.21
N GLY A 133 4.99 -22.68 -3.42
CA GLY A 133 4.56 -22.04 -4.67
C GLY A 133 5.44 -22.34 -5.89
N ARG A 134 6.65 -22.81 -5.66
CA ARG A 134 7.56 -23.24 -6.73
C ARG A 134 7.41 -24.72 -7.12
N ILE A 135 6.54 -25.44 -6.42
CA ILE A 135 6.28 -26.85 -6.71
C ILE A 135 5.29 -26.94 -7.90
N ALA A 136 5.69 -27.71 -8.92
CA ALA A 136 4.79 -28.00 -10.05
C ALA A 136 3.48 -28.63 -9.54
N GLY A 137 2.35 -28.21 -10.09
CA GLY A 137 1.02 -28.69 -9.67
C GLY A 137 0.42 -27.97 -8.44
N VAL A 138 1.19 -27.12 -7.75
CA VAL A 138 0.65 -26.23 -6.71
C VAL A 138 0.32 -24.86 -7.31
N ASN A 139 -0.95 -24.47 -7.27
CA ASN A 139 -1.46 -23.23 -7.87
C ASN A 139 -1.77 -22.17 -6.80
N PRO A 140 -1.94 -20.87 -7.18
CA PRO A 140 -2.26 -19.80 -6.24
C PRO A 140 -3.45 -20.08 -5.29
N PRO A 141 -4.57 -20.70 -5.73
CA PRO A 141 -5.63 -21.11 -4.82
C PRO A 141 -5.20 -22.13 -3.74
N ASP A 142 -4.32 -23.09 -4.10
CA ASP A 142 -3.80 -24.07 -3.13
C ASP A 142 -2.92 -23.39 -2.08
N LEU A 143 -2.09 -22.42 -2.49
CA LEU A 143 -1.26 -21.62 -1.57
C LEU A 143 -2.11 -20.77 -0.62
N ALA A 144 -3.19 -20.18 -1.11
CA ALA A 144 -4.11 -19.43 -0.26
C ALA A 144 -4.74 -20.32 0.82
N LEU A 145 -5.18 -21.52 0.44
CA LEU A 145 -5.71 -22.50 1.40
C LEU A 145 -4.64 -22.99 2.39
N LEU A 146 -3.43 -23.26 1.91
CA LEU A 146 -2.30 -23.65 2.76
C LEU A 146 -1.99 -22.56 3.79
N ALA A 147 -1.98 -21.28 3.39
CA ALA A 147 -1.79 -20.15 4.29
C ALA A 147 -2.86 -20.10 5.39
N VAL A 148 -4.13 -20.32 5.05
CA VAL A 148 -5.23 -20.38 6.03
C VAL A 148 -5.03 -21.53 7.02
N HIS A 149 -4.62 -22.70 6.56
CA HIS A 149 -4.36 -23.86 7.43
C HIS A 149 -3.17 -23.61 8.36
N ILE A 150 -2.08 -22.99 7.88
CA ILE A 150 -0.94 -22.59 8.69
C ILE A 150 -1.36 -21.63 9.81
N GLU A 151 -2.14 -20.62 9.47
CA GLU A 151 -2.60 -19.63 10.45
C GLU A 151 -3.52 -20.23 11.51
N ARG A 152 -4.43 -21.12 11.08
CA ARG A 152 -5.29 -21.89 12.00
C ARG A 152 -4.46 -22.75 12.94
N HIS A 153 -3.50 -23.51 12.42
CA HIS A 153 -2.63 -24.37 13.21
C HIS A 153 -1.84 -23.58 14.27
N ARG A 154 -1.30 -22.41 13.88
CA ARG A 154 -0.60 -21.49 14.82
C ARG A 154 -1.49 -21.00 15.95
N ARG A 155 -2.74 -20.63 15.65
CA ARG A 155 -3.73 -20.20 16.67
C ARG A 155 -4.08 -21.32 17.63
N GLU A 156 -4.31 -22.52 17.12
CA GLU A 156 -4.61 -23.69 17.93
C GLU A 156 -3.45 -24.06 18.88
N ARG A 157 -2.19 -23.86 18.45
CA ARG A 157 -1.02 -24.06 19.30
C ARG A 157 -0.84 -22.96 20.34
N ALA A 158 -1.13 -21.72 20.02
CA ALA A 158 -1.03 -20.59 20.95
C ALA A 158 -2.12 -20.63 22.05
N ALA A 159 -3.20 -21.37 21.82
CA ALA A 159 -4.31 -21.54 22.77
C ALA A 159 -4.13 -22.73 23.73
N ARG A 160 -3.05 -23.51 23.58
CA ARG A 160 -2.69 -24.65 24.44
C ARG A 160 -1.60 -24.28 25.45
#